data_fa35d1440a48c3016152ca801038f0c2
#
_entry.id   fa35d1440a48c3016152ca801038f0c2
#
_cell.length_a   1.000
_cell.length_b   1.000
_cell.length_c   1.000
_cell.angle_alpha   90.00
_cell.angle_beta   90.00
_cell.angle_gamma   90.00
#
_symmetry.space_group_name_H-M   'P 1'
#
loop_
_entity.id
_entity.type
_entity.pdbx_description
1 polymer ?
#
loop_
_entity_poly.entity_id
_entity_poly.type
_entity_poly.pdbx_seq_one_letter_code
_entity_poly.pdbx_strand_id
1 'polypeptide(L)'
;MGVKLKWLLGFLVQGLETLPDHRHVQPVCCQHNVMVQQLEVEADEMSSFVQKKANKPWIWIAMDTPRRQVMACHVGDRSRTSAKRLWAKIPEAYRQHGTLYTNQYVVYAGVIPAAQHRAISKLARQTNHIERFNNTLRQRVSRLVREALSFSKKLTNHIGAIKLFICHYNLTRAAA
;
A
#
# COMPACT_ATOMS: atom_id res chain seq x y z
N MET A 1 9.88 -0.98 37.87
CA MET A 1 10.24 -2.27 37.22
C MET A 1 10.46 -1.99 35.74
N GLY A 2 11.67 -2.16 35.25
CA GLY A 2 11.98 -1.92 33.82
C GLY A 2 11.61 -3.14 32.98
N VAL A 3 10.85 -2.94 31.90
CA VAL A 3 10.54 -3.98 30.94
C VAL A 3 11.82 -4.33 30.19
N LYS A 4 12.17 -5.63 30.13
CA LYS A 4 13.37 -6.07 29.41
C LYS A 4 13.20 -5.75 27.92
N LEU A 5 14.20 -5.11 27.29
CA LEU A 5 14.21 -4.73 25.86
C LEU A 5 13.82 -5.90 24.93
N LYS A 6 14.26 -7.12 25.24
CA LYS A 6 13.94 -8.34 24.48
C LYS A 6 12.43 -8.64 24.50
N TRP A 7 11.75 -8.43 25.62
CA TRP A 7 10.31 -8.62 25.75
C TRP A 7 9.56 -7.57 24.94
N LEU A 8 9.95 -6.28 25.05
CA LEU A 8 9.36 -5.20 24.29
C LEU A 8 9.49 -5.41 22.78
N LEU A 9 10.67 -5.85 22.33
CA LEU A 9 10.89 -6.15 20.90
C LEU A 9 10.03 -7.34 20.46
N GLY A 10 9.88 -8.39 21.26
CA GLY A 10 9.00 -9.53 20.99
C GLY A 10 7.54 -9.11 20.87
N PHE A 11 7.05 -8.31 21.81
CA PHE A 11 5.70 -7.75 21.80
C PHE A 11 5.43 -6.89 20.55
N LEU A 12 6.37 -6.02 20.18
CA LEU A 12 6.24 -5.21 18.97
C LEU A 12 6.20 -6.05 17.69
N VAL A 13 7.05 -7.08 17.60
CA VAL A 13 7.06 -7.99 16.43
C VAL A 13 5.74 -8.73 16.33
N GLN A 14 5.24 -9.28 17.42
CA GLN A 14 3.96 -9.98 17.48
C GLN A 14 2.80 -9.04 17.12
N GLY A 15 2.80 -7.82 17.66
CA GLY A 15 1.81 -6.80 17.30
C GLY A 15 1.84 -6.43 15.82
N LEU A 16 3.03 -6.37 15.19
CA LEU A 16 3.17 -6.10 13.76
C LEU A 16 2.67 -7.26 12.88
N GLU A 17 2.77 -8.50 13.35
CA GLU A 17 2.26 -9.68 12.63
C GLU A 17 0.73 -9.75 12.64
N THR A 18 0.09 -9.22 13.68
CA THR A 18 -1.38 -9.18 13.81
C THR A 18 -2.04 -8.02 13.06
N LEU A 19 -1.26 -7.07 12.51
CA LEU A 19 -1.82 -5.97 11.74
C LEU A 19 -2.53 -6.48 10.48
N PRO A 20 -3.77 -6.05 10.23
CA PRO A 20 -4.51 -6.46 9.05
C PRO A 20 -3.80 -6.01 7.78
N ASP A 21 -3.89 -6.83 6.74
CA ASP A 21 -3.33 -6.51 5.41
C ASP A 21 -4.07 -5.37 4.71
N HIS A 22 -5.32 -5.14 5.12
CA HIS A 22 -6.17 -4.05 4.63
C HIS A 22 -7.06 -3.57 5.76
N ARG A 23 -7.38 -2.30 5.79
CA ARG A 23 -8.51 -1.79 6.57
C ARG A 23 -9.76 -1.87 5.71
N HIS A 24 -10.84 -2.30 6.31
CA HIS A 24 -12.15 -2.15 5.71
C HIS A 24 -12.41 -0.66 5.49
N VAL A 25 -12.21 -0.20 4.27
CA VAL A 25 -12.78 1.05 3.81
C VAL A 25 -14.26 0.72 3.62
N GLN A 26 -15.07 0.97 4.64
CA GLN A 26 -16.52 0.82 4.49
C GLN A 26 -16.97 1.82 3.44
N PRO A 27 -17.62 1.37 2.35
CA PRO A 27 -18.35 2.31 1.51
C PRO A 27 -19.36 3.00 2.43
N VAL A 28 -19.34 4.33 2.45
CA VAL A 28 -20.35 5.09 3.19
C VAL A 28 -21.67 4.81 2.50
N CYS A 29 -22.49 3.95 3.10
CA CYS A 29 -23.89 3.78 2.73
C CYS A 29 -24.62 5.02 3.24
N CYS A 30 -24.63 6.09 2.46
CA CYS A 30 -25.51 7.23 2.70
C CYS A 30 -26.93 6.80 2.37
N GLN A 31 -27.72 6.50 3.40
CA GLN A 31 -29.17 6.48 3.26
C GLN A 31 -29.62 7.85 2.70
N HIS A 32 -30.33 7.83 1.58
CA HIS A 32 -31.07 8.93 0.94
C HIS A 32 -30.43 9.84 -0.11
N ASN A 33 -29.24 9.61 -0.62
CA ASN A 33 -28.89 10.09 -1.95
C ASN A 33 -27.90 9.12 -2.58
N VAL A 34 -28.30 8.43 -3.63
CA VAL A 34 -27.39 7.60 -4.44
C VAL A 34 -26.50 8.55 -5.23
N MET A 35 -25.56 9.16 -4.57
CA MET A 35 -24.37 9.68 -5.23
C MET A 35 -23.60 8.44 -5.67
N VAL A 36 -23.62 8.15 -6.95
CA VAL A 36 -22.74 7.16 -7.57
C VAL A 36 -21.32 7.67 -7.36
N GLN A 37 -20.75 7.34 -6.22
CA GLN A 37 -19.34 7.63 -5.96
C GLN A 37 -18.54 6.77 -6.91
N GLN A 38 -17.87 7.41 -7.85
CA GLN A 38 -16.97 6.76 -8.77
C GLN A 38 -15.84 6.14 -7.95
N LEU A 39 -15.76 4.80 -7.95
CA LEU A 39 -14.73 4.06 -7.23
C LEU A 39 -13.44 4.14 -8.05
N GLU A 40 -12.55 5.03 -7.66
CA GLU A 40 -11.26 5.25 -8.33
C GLU A 40 -10.12 4.74 -7.46
N VAL A 41 -9.22 4.01 -8.07
CA VAL A 41 -8.05 3.42 -7.42
C VAL A 41 -6.79 3.82 -8.16
N GLU A 42 -5.82 4.35 -7.45
CA GLU A 42 -4.45 4.47 -7.95
C GLU A 42 -3.62 3.29 -7.44
N ALA A 43 -2.89 2.61 -8.33
CA ALA A 43 -1.97 1.54 -7.94
C ALA A 43 -0.57 1.78 -8.52
N ASP A 44 0.43 1.56 -7.67
CA ASP A 44 1.84 1.74 -8.04
C ASP A 44 2.75 0.78 -7.26
N GLU A 45 3.97 0.56 -7.74
CA GLU A 45 4.98 -0.22 -7.08
C GLU A 45 6.27 0.57 -6.85
N MET A 46 6.84 0.44 -5.66
CA MET A 46 8.12 1.05 -5.32
C MET A 46 9.15 0.04 -4.85
N SER A 47 10.41 0.22 -5.26
CA SER A 47 11.50 -0.62 -4.79
C SER A 47 11.90 -0.27 -3.35
N SER A 48 12.25 -1.29 -2.59
CA SER A 48 12.88 -1.17 -1.28
C SER A 48 14.08 -2.13 -1.17
N PHE A 49 14.66 -2.28 0.01
CA PHE A 49 15.71 -3.28 0.25
C PHE A 49 15.66 -3.82 1.68
N VAL A 50 16.12 -5.05 1.85
CA VAL A 50 16.25 -5.71 3.15
C VAL A 50 17.64 -6.33 3.24
N GLN A 51 18.37 -6.04 4.32
CA GLN A 51 19.77 -6.44 4.59
C GLN A 51 20.78 -5.86 3.60
N LYS A 52 20.70 -6.23 2.33
CA LYS A 52 21.62 -5.85 1.26
C LYS A 52 20.86 -5.16 0.13
N LYS A 53 21.51 -4.22 -0.57
CA LYS A 53 20.95 -3.56 -1.75
C LYS A 53 20.53 -4.54 -2.86
N ALA A 54 21.12 -5.75 -2.89
CA ALA A 54 20.75 -6.82 -3.83
C ALA A 54 19.37 -7.42 -3.52
N ASN A 55 18.98 -7.49 -2.23
CA ASN A 55 17.66 -7.98 -1.83
C ASN A 55 16.64 -6.85 -1.95
N LYS A 56 16.02 -6.76 -3.11
CA LYS A 56 15.07 -5.69 -3.49
C LYS A 56 13.62 -6.18 -3.46
N PRO A 57 12.97 -6.28 -2.28
CA PRO A 57 11.53 -6.45 -2.25
C PRO A 57 10.85 -5.18 -2.82
N TRP A 58 9.76 -5.39 -3.54
CA TRP A 58 8.91 -4.33 -4.07
C TRP A 58 7.69 -4.17 -3.19
N ILE A 59 7.33 -2.94 -2.93
CA ILE A 59 6.14 -2.57 -2.17
C ILE A 59 5.08 -2.16 -3.19
N TRP A 60 4.01 -2.95 -3.27
CA TRP A 60 2.86 -2.74 -4.13
C TRP A 60 1.75 -2.13 -3.30
N ILE A 61 1.17 -1.06 -3.78
CA ILE A 61 0.17 -0.27 -3.04
C ILE A 61 -1.01 0.01 -3.96
N ALA A 62 -2.22 -0.08 -3.40
CA ALA A 62 -3.44 0.40 -4.02
C ALA A 62 -4.13 1.38 -3.06
N MET A 63 -4.50 2.55 -3.58
CA MET A 63 -5.05 3.68 -2.83
C MET A 63 -6.43 4.06 -3.41
N ASP A 64 -7.39 4.31 -2.53
CA ASP A 64 -8.64 4.98 -2.87
C ASP A 64 -8.35 6.45 -3.15
N THR A 65 -8.54 6.87 -4.41
CA THR A 65 -8.19 8.21 -4.88
C THR A 65 -8.99 9.31 -4.18
N PRO A 66 -10.33 9.23 -4.06
CA PRO A 66 -11.13 10.25 -3.38
C PRO A 66 -10.78 10.42 -1.91
N ARG A 67 -10.63 9.31 -1.18
CA ARG A 67 -10.34 9.33 0.27
C ARG A 67 -8.86 9.43 0.59
N ARG A 68 -8.00 9.20 -0.39
CA ARG A 68 -6.53 9.12 -0.23
C ARG A 68 -6.10 8.12 0.84
N GLN A 69 -6.84 7.03 1.01
CA GLN A 69 -6.56 5.96 1.94
C GLN A 69 -5.98 4.75 1.22
N VAL A 70 -4.96 4.14 1.79
CA VAL A 70 -4.40 2.90 1.28
C VAL A 70 -5.33 1.75 1.62
N MET A 71 -5.86 1.08 0.60
CA MET A 71 -6.79 -0.04 0.75
C MET A 71 -6.12 -1.40 0.70
N ALA A 72 -5.01 -1.50 -0.02
CA ALA A 72 -4.26 -2.75 -0.14
C ALA A 72 -2.76 -2.51 -0.25
N CYS A 73 -1.99 -3.41 0.37
CA CYS A 73 -0.53 -3.43 0.28
C CYS A 73 -0.03 -4.87 0.15
N HIS A 74 0.97 -5.06 -0.71
CA HIS A 74 1.70 -6.32 -0.83
C HIS A 74 3.20 -6.05 -0.93
N VAL A 75 4.02 -6.84 -0.24
CA VAL A 75 5.48 -6.78 -0.35
C VAL A 75 5.98 -8.10 -0.93
N GLY A 76 6.66 -8.03 -2.06
CA GLY A 76 7.14 -9.20 -2.79
C GLY A 76 8.15 -8.82 -3.87
N ASP A 77 8.22 -9.62 -4.92
CA ASP A 77 9.02 -9.34 -6.10
C ASP A 77 8.28 -8.40 -7.09
N ARG A 78 8.92 -8.06 -8.19
CA ARG A 78 8.30 -7.26 -9.27
C ARG A 78 7.70 -8.16 -10.36
N SER A 79 6.92 -9.15 -9.95
CA SER A 79 6.34 -10.14 -10.86
C SER A 79 4.81 -10.00 -10.99
N ARG A 80 4.28 -10.69 -12.00
CA ARG A 80 2.83 -10.83 -12.19
C ARG A 80 2.14 -11.50 -10.97
N THR A 81 2.84 -12.39 -10.28
CA THR A 81 2.33 -13.04 -9.07
C THR A 81 2.10 -12.03 -7.95
N SER A 82 3.03 -11.10 -7.75
CA SER A 82 2.90 -10.03 -6.75
C SER A 82 1.76 -9.06 -7.11
N ALA A 83 1.60 -8.72 -8.39
CA ALA A 83 0.47 -7.92 -8.85
C ALA A 83 -0.88 -8.62 -8.62
N LYS A 84 -0.98 -9.92 -8.89
CA LYS A 84 -2.17 -10.73 -8.57
C LYS A 84 -2.48 -10.73 -7.07
N ARG A 85 -1.45 -10.83 -6.22
CA ARG A 85 -1.61 -10.77 -4.76
C ARG A 85 -2.10 -9.41 -4.29
N LEU A 86 -1.61 -8.32 -4.89
CA LEU A 86 -2.16 -6.98 -4.62
C LEU A 86 -3.63 -6.91 -5.04
N TRP A 87 -3.94 -7.32 -6.29
CA TRP A 87 -5.30 -7.33 -6.83
C TRP A 87 -6.29 -8.08 -5.94
N ALA A 88 -5.90 -9.27 -5.46
CA ALA A 88 -6.73 -10.08 -4.57
C ALA A 88 -7.03 -9.41 -3.21
N LYS A 89 -6.18 -8.49 -2.76
CA LYS A 89 -6.35 -7.74 -1.51
C LYS A 89 -7.22 -6.48 -1.66
N ILE A 90 -7.47 -6.03 -2.88
CA ILE A 90 -8.37 -4.91 -3.13
C ILE A 90 -9.79 -5.35 -2.80
N PRO A 91 -10.59 -4.55 -2.06
CA PRO A 91 -11.97 -4.89 -1.72
C PRO A 91 -12.81 -5.20 -2.96
N GLU A 92 -13.72 -6.15 -2.82
CA GLU A 92 -14.49 -6.69 -3.96
C GLU A 92 -15.28 -5.64 -4.72
N ALA A 93 -15.89 -4.69 -4.03
CA ALA A 93 -16.62 -3.59 -4.66
C ALA A 93 -15.75 -2.80 -5.67
N TYR A 94 -14.50 -2.54 -5.33
CA TYR A 94 -13.56 -1.87 -6.23
C TYR A 94 -13.10 -2.78 -7.37
N ARG A 95 -12.97 -4.08 -7.13
CA ARG A 95 -12.61 -5.05 -8.17
C ARG A 95 -13.73 -5.30 -9.19
N GLN A 96 -14.98 -5.08 -8.80
CA GLN A 96 -16.15 -5.25 -9.67
C GLN A 96 -16.53 -3.97 -10.40
N HIS A 97 -16.45 -2.83 -9.75
CA HIS A 97 -17.01 -1.56 -10.25
C HIS A 97 -16.02 -0.41 -10.32
N GLY A 98 -14.79 -0.57 -9.80
CA GLY A 98 -13.81 0.50 -9.74
C GLY A 98 -13.03 0.67 -11.04
N THR A 99 -12.55 1.90 -11.27
CA THR A 99 -11.56 2.22 -12.30
C THR A 99 -10.18 2.27 -11.65
N LEU A 100 -9.23 1.50 -12.19
CA LEU A 100 -7.86 1.43 -11.67
C LEU A 100 -6.89 2.16 -12.59
N TYR A 101 -6.27 3.17 -12.04
CA TYR A 101 -5.20 3.95 -12.66
C TYR A 101 -3.85 3.40 -12.23
N THR A 102 -3.02 3.03 -13.21
CA THR A 102 -1.67 2.53 -12.96
C THR A 102 -0.67 3.21 -13.89
N ASN A 103 0.63 3.08 -13.58
CA ASN A 103 1.66 3.39 -14.55
C ASN A 103 1.59 2.39 -15.75
N GLN A 104 2.41 2.62 -16.78
CA GLN A 104 2.45 1.78 -17.99
C GLN A 104 3.17 0.43 -17.79
N TYR A 105 3.32 -0.04 -16.54
CA TYR A 105 3.99 -1.32 -16.31
C TYR A 105 3.12 -2.49 -16.82
N VAL A 106 3.65 -3.23 -17.79
CA VAL A 106 2.94 -4.28 -18.55
C VAL A 106 2.26 -5.35 -17.66
N VAL A 107 2.77 -5.57 -16.47
CA VAL A 107 2.25 -6.58 -15.54
C VAL A 107 0.82 -6.30 -15.11
N TYR A 108 0.43 -5.04 -14.97
CA TYR A 108 -0.94 -4.67 -14.59
C TYR A 108 -1.97 -5.05 -15.66
N ALA A 109 -1.64 -4.84 -16.93
CA ALA A 109 -2.52 -5.17 -18.07
C ALA A 109 -2.89 -6.67 -18.13
N GLY A 110 -2.06 -7.53 -17.54
CA GLY A 110 -2.33 -8.97 -17.50
C GLY A 110 -3.03 -9.45 -16.23
N VAL A 111 -3.37 -8.55 -15.31
CA VAL A 111 -3.97 -8.87 -14.00
C VAL A 111 -5.30 -8.16 -13.81
N ILE A 112 -5.38 -6.88 -14.20
CA ILE A 112 -6.58 -6.06 -14.08
C ILE A 112 -7.43 -6.22 -15.35
N PRO A 113 -8.75 -6.41 -15.24
CA PRO A 113 -9.65 -6.46 -16.40
C PRO A 113 -9.53 -5.20 -17.26
N ALA A 114 -9.46 -5.35 -18.58
CA ALA A 114 -9.25 -4.24 -19.51
C ALA A 114 -10.33 -3.14 -19.41
N ALA A 115 -11.54 -3.50 -19.07
CA ALA A 115 -12.66 -2.55 -18.88
C ALA A 115 -12.41 -1.58 -17.72
N GLN A 116 -11.70 -2.03 -16.68
CA GLN A 116 -11.43 -1.29 -15.44
C GLN A 116 -10.03 -0.65 -15.43
N HIS A 117 -9.13 -1.09 -16.31
CA HIS A 117 -7.74 -0.66 -16.30
C HIS A 117 -7.51 0.59 -17.14
N ARG A 118 -6.87 1.58 -16.56
CA ARG A 118 -6.41 2.80 -17.23
C ARG A 118 -4.92 2.97 -16.97
N ALA A 119 -4.10 2.52 -17.94
CA ALA A 119 -2.66 2.75 -17.93
C ALA A 119 -2.36 4.20 -18.33
N ILE A 120 -1.73 4.96 -17.44
CA ILE A 120 -1.54 6.38 -17.57
C ILE A 120 -0.07 6.69 -17.78
N SER A 121 0.22 7.62 -18.69
CA SER A 121 1.56 8.19 -18.82
C SER A 121 1.86 9.12 -17.64
N LYS A 122 3.14 9.23 -17.27
CA LYS A 122 3.59 10.15 -16.20
C LYS A 122 3.20 11.60 -16.45
N LEU A 123 2.98 12.00 -17.70
CA LEU A 123 2.57 13.35 -18.08
C LEU A 123 1.11 13.66 -17.74
N ALA A 124 0.25 12.64 -17.63
CA ALA A 124 -1.19 12.83 -17.40
C ALA A 124 -1.54 13.15 -15.93
N ARG A 125 -0.59 13.09 -15.00
CA ARG A 125 -0.72 13.48 -13.57
C ARG A 125 -1.87 12.81 -12.79
N GLN A 126 -2.44 11.73 -13.29
CA GLN A 126 -3.59 11.05 -12.65
C GLN A 126 -3.19 9.99 -11.60
N THR A 127 -1.87 9.82 -11.33
CA THR A 127 -1.33 8.96 -10.27
C THR A 127 -0.62 9.78 -9.18
N ASN A 128 -0.96 11.06 -9.05
CA ASN A 128 -0.26 11.97 -8.16
C ASN A 128 -0.42 11.64 -6.67
N HIS A 129 -1.56 11.05 -6.28
CA HIS A 129 -1.82 10.78 -4.87
C HIS A 129 -0.98 9.62 -4.36
N ILE A 130 -0.90 8.54 -5.14
CA ILE A 130 -0.06 7.39 -4.78
C ILE A 130 1.43 7.73 -4.86
N GLU A 131 1.86 8.57 -5.80
CA GLU A 131 3.25 9.03 -5.88
C GLU A 131 3.62 9.87 -4.65
N ARG A 132 2.74 10.78 -4.21
CA ARG A 132 2.93 11.54 -2.96
C ARG A 132 2.97 10.63 -1.74
N PHE A 133 2.09 9.64 -1.68
CA PHE A 133 2.12 8.65 -0.62
C PHE A 133 3.43 7.86 -0.61
N ASN A 134 3.90 7.38 -1.75
CA ASN A 134 5.16 6.67 -1.89
C ASN A 134 6.35 7.52 -1.42
N ASN A 135 6.37 8.81 -1.75
CA ASN A 135 7.37 9.74 -1.26
C ASN A 135 7.29 9.94 0.26
N THR A 136 6.08 10.09 0.80
CA THR A 136 5.86 10.23 2.25
C THR A 136 6.30 8.96 3.00
N LEU A 137 5.97 7.77 2.45
CA LEU A 137 6.38 6.49 2.99
C LEU A 137 7.91 6.38 3.04
N ARG A 138 8.60 6.76 1.97
CA ARG A 138 10.07 6.78 1.92
C ARG A 138 10.69 7.73 2.94
N GLN A 139 10.10 8.90 3.15
CA GLN A 139 10.64 9.91 4.05
C GLN A 139 10.40 9.57 5.53
N ARG A 140 9.23 9.02 5.85
CA ARG A 140 8.80 8.85 7.25
C ARG A 140 9.10 7.48 7.84
N VAL A 141 9.19 6.45 7.00
CA VAL A 141 9.58 5.11 7.47
C VAL A 141 11.10 5.01 7.43
N SER A 142 11.75 5.14 8.58
CA SER A 142 13.22 5.15 8.71
C SER A 142 13.90 3.97 8.00
N ARG A 143 13.22 2.82 7.94
CA ARG A 143 13.71 1.61 7.27
C ARG A 143 13.73 1.70 5.74
N LEU A 144 13.09 2.70 5.15
CA LEU A 144 13.04 2.98 3.72
C LEU A 144 13.90 4.16 3.32
N VAL A 145 14.38 4.93 4.30
CA VAL A 145 15.27 6.08 4.05
C VAL A 145 16.60 5.57 3.50
N ARG A 146 17.03 6.13 2.38
CA ARG A 146 18.33 5.82 1.79
C ARG A 146 19.43 6.36 2.70
N GLU A 147 20.53 5.59 2.80
CA GLU A 147 21.72 5.96 3.58
C GLU A 147 21.52 6.01 5.10
N ALA A 148 20.36 5.60 5.61
CA ALA A 148 20.15 5.45 7.04
C ALA A 148 20.66 4.11 7.56
N LEU A 149 21.23 4.09 8.77
CA LEU A 149 21.67 2.87 9.45
C LEU A 149 20.49 1.99 9.92
N SER A 150 19.26 2.51 9.90
CA SER A 150 18.04 1.82 10.36
C SER A 150 17.38 0.92 9.31
N PHE A 151 18.12 0.37 8.38
CA PHE A 151 17.56 -0.57 7.40
C PHE A 151 17.07 -1.87 8.03
N SER A 152 16.10 -2.50 7.38
CA SER A 152 15.52 -3.76 7.86
C SER A 152 16.47 -4.94 7.67
N LYS A 153 16.72 -5.68 8.77
CA LYS A 153 17.49 -6.93 8.74
C LYS A 153 16.64 -8.17 8.44
N LYS A 154 15.32 -8.11 8.71
CA LYS A 154 14.36 -9.18 8.46
C LYS A 154 13.20 -8.64 7.63
N LEU A 155 12.70 -9.45 6.68
CA LEU A 155 11.59 -9.09 5.80
C LEU A 155 10.29 -8.88 6.60
N THR A 156 10.04 -9.70 7.62
CA THR A 156 8.88 -9.57 8.51
C THR A 156 8.82 -8.20 9.19
N ASN A 157 9.95 -7.74 9.74
CA ASN A 157 10.03 -6.42 10.37
C ASN A 157 9.87 -5.27 9.36
N HIS A 158 10.31 -5.49 8.12
CA HIS A 158 10.14 -4.54 7.03
C HIS A 158 8.66 -4.38 6.67
N ILE A 159 7.98 -5.50 6.47
CA ILE A 159 6.54 -5.54 6.20
C ILE A 159 5.76 -4.92 7.35
N GLY A 160 6.08 -5.28 8.59
CA GLY A 160 5.41 -4.74 9.78
C GLY A 160 5.53 -3.22 9.89
N ALA A 161 6.72 -2.66 9.65
CA ALA A 161 6.92 -1.21 9.67
C ALA A 161 6.10 -0.48 8.60
N ILE A 162 5.99 -1.06 7.39
CA ILE A 162 5.16 -0.53 6.32
C ILE A 162 3.68 -0.56 6.70
N LYS A 163 3.18 -1.70 7.21
CA LYS A 163 1.79 -1.84 7.65
C LYS A 163 1.44 -0.86 8.77
N LEU A 164 2.31 -0.73 9.75
CA LEU A 164 2.10 0.22 10.86
C LEU A 164 1.97 1.66 10.35
N PHE A 165 2.86 2.06 9.44
CA PHE A 165 2.79 3.37 8.82
C PHE A 165 1.49 3.57 8.04
N ILE A 166 1.07 2.59 7.22
CA ILE A 166 -0.19 2.63 6.47
C ILE A 166 -1.39 2.77 7.41
N CYS A 167 -1.43 2.01 8.50
CA CYS A 167 -2.49 2.12 9.51
C CYS A 167 -2.57 3.52 10.11
N HIS A 168 -1.42 4.08 10.51
CA HIS A 168 -1.35 5.45 11.05
C HIS A 168 -1.77 6.49 10.01
N TYR A 169 -1.28 6.38 8.77
CA TYR A 169 -1.63 7.26 7.67
C TYR A 169 -3.13 7.25 7.40
N ASN A 170 -3.74 6.07 7.31
CA ASN A 170 -5.19 5.96 7.07
C ASN A 170 -6.01 6.55 8.23
N LEU A 171 -5.57 6.40 9.47
CA LEU A 171 -6.22 7.03 10.62
C LEU A 171 -6.21 8.57 10.52
N THR A 172 -5.06 9.15 10.16
CA THR A 172 -4.95 10.60 9.99
C THR A 172 -5.80 11.13 8.85
N ARG A 173 -6.05 10.31 7.80
CA ARG A 173 -6.93 10.68 6.69
C ARG A 173 -8.40 10.53 7.00
N ALA A 174 -8.77 9.59 7.86
CA ALA A 174 -10.16 9.42 8.30
C ALA A 174 -10.63 10.53 9.24
N ALA A 175 -9.67 11.21 9.92
CA ALA A 175 -9.94 12.31 10.84
C ALA A 175 -9.93 13.70 10.18
N ALA A 176 -9.53 13.80 8.91
CA ALA A 176 -9.43 15.04 8.14
C ALA A 176 -10.60 15.22 7.20
#